data_45399343844946a8034d5836fb53b1ea
#
_entry.id   45399343844946a8034d5836fb53b1ea
#
_cell.length_a   1.000
_cell.length_b   1.000
_cell.length_c   1.000
_cell.angle_alpha   90.00
_cell.angle_beta   90.00
_cell.angle_gamma   90.00
#
_symmetry.space_group_name_H-M   'P 1'
#
loop_
_entity.id
_entity.type
_entity.pdbx_description
1 polymer ?
#
loop_
_entity_poly.entity_id
_entity_poly.type
_entity_poly.pdbx_seq_one_letter_code
_entity_poly.pdbx_strand_id
1 'polypeptide(L)'
;SDTRSKKLLESELSDTIHNRSIGSWMRGQPTKGRLAIVLDEVDGMSGGDRGGVGAINALIRKSQVPIICICNDRRNPKMQPLYTTTFNMTFSKPTVQAIRSRMLSIAFREGLRVPAEVMDQLILAAQGDLRLVTNMLSTWKLSQKTMSFDQGKAFGAMHQKPTMHTPFSLYSELMSPQRFGPLNKQSLNDKLDYYFQDHSIVPLMVAENYIKS
;
A
#
# COMPACT_ATOMS: atom_id res chain seq x y z
N SER A 1 -9.24 -9.92 -10.16
CA SER A 1 -10.06 -8.78 -10.65
C SER A 1 -11.45 -8.93 -10.08
N ASP A 2 -11.69 -8.20 -9.04
CA ASP A 2 -12.87 -8.37 -8.20
C ASP A 2 -14.10 -7.84 -8.88
N THR A 3 -15.04 -8.72 -9.09
CA THR A 3 -16.43 -8.47 -9.45
C THR A 3 -17.18 -7.80 -8.27
N ARG A 4 -16.70 -6.67 -7.81
CA ARG A 4 -17.44 -5.81 -6.87
C ARG A 4 -18.46 -5.00 -7.65
N SER A 5 -19.39 -5.71 -8.32
CA SER A 5 -20.45 -5.05 -9.06
C SER A 5 -21.41 -4.34 -8.09
N LYS A 6 -22.04 -3.26 -8.56
CA LYS A 6 -23.07 -2.53 -7.82
C LYS A 6 -24.11 -3.45 -7.18
N LYS A 7 -24.55 -4.49 -7.92
CA LYS A 7 -25.52 -5.50 -7.44
C LYS A 7 -25.02 -6.31 -6.25
N LEU A 8 -23.73 -6.72 -6.27
CA LEU A 8 -23.13 -7.49 -5.19
C LEU A 8 -23.00 -6.65 -3.91
N LEU A 9 -22.56 -5.39 -4.06
CA LEU A 9 -22.47 -4.44 -2.94
C LEU A 9 -23.85 -4.14 -2.37
N GLU A 10 -24.87 -3.94 -3.21
CA GLU A 10 -26.22 -3.68 -2.76
C GLU A 10 -26.87 -4.89 -2.08
N SER A 11 -26.62 -6.14 -2.55
CA SER A 11 -27.17 -7.34 -1.94
C SER A 11 -26.45 -7.72 -0.65
N GLU A 12 -25.13 -7.88 -0.67
CA GLU A 12 -24.38 -8.35 0.50
C GLU A 12 -24.34 -7.30 1.63
N LEU A 13 -24.20 -6.01 1.29
CA LEU A 13 -24.18 -4.94 2.29
C LEU A 13 -25.58 -4.60 2.77
N SER A 14 -26.59 -4.63 1.91
CA SER A 14 -28.00 -4.44 2.31
C SER A 14 -28.42 -5.51 3.31
N ASP A 15 -28.08 -6.76 3.05
CA ASP A 15 -28.35 -7.89 3.96
C ASP A 15 -27.61 -7.75 5.27
N THR A 16 -26.37 -7.26 5.26
CA THR A 16 -25.56 -7.03 6.47
C THR A 16 -26.08 -5.83 7.28
N ILE A 17 -26.59 -4.80 6.62
CA ILE A 17 -27.11 -3.59 7.26
C ILE A 17 -28.53 -3.81 7.82
N HIS A 18 -29.33 -4.63 7.13
CA HIS A 18 -30.73 -4.90 7.52
C HIS A 18 -30.87 -6.20 8.31
N ASN A 19 -29.96 -7.13 8.19
CA ASN A 19 -30.00 -8.38 8.96
C ASN A 19 -29.41 -8.17 10.37
N ARG A 20 -30.27 -8.00 11.32
CA ARG A 20 -30.04 -8.57 12.63
C ARG A 20 -29.74 -10.04 12.39
N SER A 21 -28.49 -10.46 12.64
CA SER A 21 -28.03 -11.83 12.45
C SER A 21 -29.14 -12.84 12.76
N ILE A 22 -29.52 -13.67 11.79
CA ILE A 22 -30.53 -14.74 11.95
C ILE A 22 -30.19 -15.60 13.17
N GLY A 23 -28.89 -15.81 13.46
CA GLY A 23 -28.44 -16.51 14.65
C GLY A 23 -28.70 -15.80 15.98
N SER A 24 -28.87 -14.45 16.00
CA SER A 24 -29.27 -13.72 17.21
C SER A 24 -30.79 -13.76 17.37
N TRP A 25 -31.53 -13.76 16.28
CA TRP A 25 -32.97 -13.91 16.30
C TRP A 25 -33.40 -15.31 16.79
N MET A 26 -32.74 -16.36 16.31
CA MET A 26 -32.97 -17.73 16.79
C MET A 26 -32.62 -17.97 18.27
N ARG A 27 -31.68 -17.20 18.83
CA ARG A 27 -31.26 -17.33 20.24
C ARG A 27 -31.98 -16.36 21.19
N GLY A 28 -32.88 -15.50 20.70
CA GLY A 28 -33.65 -14.56 21.53
C GLY A 28 -32.80 -13.53 22.26
N GLN A 29 -31.49 -13.41 21.93
CA GLN A 29 -30.60 -12.45 22.59
C GLN A 29 -30.37 -11.24 21.68
N PRO A 30 -30.62 -10.00 22.17
CA PRO A 30 -30.20 -8.81 21.46
C PRO A 30 -28.67 -8.82 21.35
N THR A 31 -28.13 -8.89 20.13
CA THR A 31 -26.69 -8.72 19.90
C THR A 31 -26.29 -7.32 20.40
N LYS A 32 -25.67 -7.24 21.56
CA LYS A 32 -25.08 -6.01 22.12
C LYS A 32 -23.81 -5.57 21.34
N GLY A 33 -23.49 -6.17 20.20
CA GLY A 33 -22.35 -5.83 19.41
C GLY A 33 -22.60 -4.53 18.61
N ARG A 34 -21.71 -3.54 18.78
CA ARG A 34 -21.67 -2.38 17.87
C ARG A 34 -21.03 -2.84 16.56
N LEU A 35 -21.75 -2.66 15.46
CA LEU A 35 -21.27 -3.01 14.12
C LEU A 35 -20.74 -1.73 13.43
N ALA A 36 -19.62 -1.84 12.72
CA ALA A 36 -19.12 -0.85 11.80
C ALA A 36 -18.66 -1.55 10.51
N ILE A 37 -18.89 -0.93 9.37
CA ILE A 37 -18.49 -1.46 8.06
C ILE A 37 -17.23 -0.73 7.63
N VAL A 38 -16.19 -1.48 7.26
CA VAL A 38 -14.94 -0.94 6.72
C VAL A 38 -14.82 -1.33 5.26
N LEU A 39 -14.74 -0.33 4.39
CA LEU A 39 -14.53 -0.49 2.95
C LEU A 39 -13.11 -0.02 2.65
N ASP A 40 -12.22 -0.95 2.34
CA ASP A 40 -10.83 -0.67 2.02
C ASP A 40 -10.61 -0.55 0.50
N GLU A 41 -9.64 0.28 0.09
CA GLU A 41 -9.27 0.52 -1.30
C GLU A 41 -10.46 0.96 -2.19
N VAL A 42 -11.30 1.88 -1.70
CA VAL A 42 -12.48 2.33 -2.47
C VAL A 42 -12.13 3.08 -3.74
N ASP A 43 -10.92 3.61 -3.86
CA ASP A 43 -10.36 4.26 -5.05
C ASP A 43 -9.95 3.27 -6.15
N GLY A 44 -9.65 2.01 -5.81
CA GLY A 44 -9.31 0.93 -6.73
C GLY A 44 -10.52 0.27 -7.41
N MET A 45 -11.74 0.69 -7.10
CA MET A 45 -12.94 0.17 -7.76
C MET A 45 -12.94 0.52 -9.24
N SER A 46 -13.09 -0.50 -10.09
CA SER A 46 -12.83 -0.41 -11.53
C SER A 46 -13.62 0.70 -12.23
N GLY A 47 -12.95 1.36 -13.21
CA GLY A 47 -13.52 2.50 -13.95
C GLY A 47 -14.72 2.15 -14.85
N GLY A 48 -15.01 0.85 -15.07
CA GLY A 48 -16.21 0.39 -15.78
C GLY A 48 -17.46 0.48 -14.92
N ASP A 49 -17.31 0.50 -13.61
CA ASP A 49 -18.40 0.61 -12.65
C ASP A 49 -18.55 2.08 -12.19
N ARG A 50 -19.04 2.95 -13.06
CA ARG A 50 -19.50 4.31 -12.67
C ARG A 50 -20.50 4.27 -11.51
N GLY A 51 -20.98 3.07 -11.13
CA GLY A 51 -21.91 2.81 -10.05
C GLY A 51 -21.28 2.50 -8.69
N GLY A 52 -20.02 2.05 -8.60
CA GLY A 52 -19.45 1.56 -7.33
C GLY A 52 -19.38 2.62 -6.24
N VAL A 53 -18.73 3.76 -6.48
CA VAL A 53 -18.66 4.87 -5.53
C VAL A 53 -20.03 5.52 -5.32
N GLY A 54 -20.84 5.60 -6.37
CA GLY A 54 -22.22 6.08 -6.27
C GLY A 54 -23.11 5.19 -5.40
N ALA A 55 -22.97 3.86 -5.52
CA ALA A 55 -23.67 2.89 -4.67
C ALA A 55 -23.23 3.00 -3.20
N ILE A 56 -21.92 3.14 -2.95
CA ILE A 56 -21.39 3.39 -1.60
C ILE A 56 -21.99 4.68 -1.02
N ASN A 57 -22.03 5.75 -1.81
CA ASN A 57 -22.61 7.02 -1.38
C ASN A 57 -24.11 6.91 -1.04
N ALA A 58 -24.86 6.18 -1.85
CA ALA A 58 -26.28 5.90 -1.58
C ALA A 58 -26.45 5.02 -0.31
N LEU A 59 -25.55 4.07 -0.11
CA LEU A 59 -25.50 3.22 1.08
C LEU A 59 -25.21 4.03 2.35
N ILE A 60 -24.22 4.93 2.32
CA ILE A 60 -23.85 5.81 3.43
C ILE A 60 -25.05 6.65 3.86
N ARG A 61 -25.79 7.21 2.92
CA ARG A 61 -26.98 8.04 3.22
C ARG A 61 -28.13 7.28 3.86
N LYS A 62 -28.25 5.98 3.61
CA LYS A 62 -29.31 5.12 4.12
C LYS A 62 -28.93 4.34 5.36
N SER A 63 -27.63 4.17 5.60
CA SER A 63 -27.12 3.32 6.66
C SER A 63 -27.32 3.93 8.04
N GLN A 64 -27.74 3.09 8.98
CA GLN A 64 -27.74 3.40 10.41
C GLN A 64 -26.46 2.91 11.10
N VAL A 65 -25.60 2.22 10.36
CA VAL A 65 -24.32 1.66 10.85
C VAL A 65 -23.19 2.56 10.37
N PRO A 66 -22.19 2.87 11.21
CA PRO A 66 -21.00 3.61 10.80
C PRO A 66 -20.27 2.92 9.64
N ILE A 67 -19.94 3.68 8.61
CA ILE A 67 -19.18 3.20 7.44
C ILE A 67 -17.86 3.96 7.38
N ILE A 68 -16.75 3.23 7.32
CA ILE A 68 -15.39 3.75 7.20
C ILE A 68 -14.87 3.41 5.82
N CYS A 69 -14.64 4.44 4.99
CA CYS A 69 -14.07 4.27 3.65
C CYS A 69 -12.57 4.62 3.68
N ILE A 70 -11.72 3.72 3.22
CA ILE A 70 -10.27 3.92 3.16
C ILE A 70 -9.87 4.04 1.68
N CYS A 71 -9.11 5.09 1.35
CA CYS A 71 -8.56 5.31 0.01
C CYS A 71 -7.12 5.80 0.08
N ASN A 72 -6.34 5.48 -0.94
CA ASN A 72 -4.95 5.93 -1.08
C ASN A 72 -4.86 7.28 -1.79
N ASP A 73 -5.65 7.47 -2.85
CA ASP A 73 -5.67 8.71 -3.63
C ASP A 73 -6.97 9.48 -3.47
N ARG A 74 -6.90 10.52 -2.63
CA ARG A 74 -8.00 11.44 -2.43
C ARG A 74 -8.33 12.28 -3.69
N ARG A 75 -7.33 12.57 -4.52
CA ARG A 75 -7.49 13.47 -5.68
C ARG A 75 -8.20 12.80 -6.86
N ASN A 76 -8.43 11.51 -6.78
CA ASN A 76 -9.14 10.79 -7.82
C ASN A 76 -10.56 11.38 -7.99
N PRO A 77 -10.94 11.86 -9.18
CA PRO A 77 -12.28 12.44 -9.45
C PRO A 77 -13.43 11.53 -9.06
N LYS A 78 -13.23 10.20 -9.07
CA LYS A 78 -14.22 9.22 -8.66
C LYS A 78 -14.63 9.35 -7.19
N MET A 79 -13.74 9.86 -6.34
CA MET A 79 -13.96 10.00 -4.89
C MET A 79 -14.74 11.25 -4.53
N GLN A 80 -14.92 12.18 -5.47
CA GLN A 80 -15.58 13.46 -5.23
C GLN A 80 -17.00 13.35 -4.61
N PRO A 81 -17.85 12.38 -5.00
CA PRO A 81 -19.17 12.21 -4.38
C PRO A 81 -19.13 11.89 -2.88
N LEU A 82 -18.05 11.26 -2.39
CA LEU A 82 -17.90 10.90 -0.98
C LEU A 82 -17.48 12.09 -0.11
N TYR A 83 -16.82 13.09 -0.67
CA TYR A 83 -16.36 14.25 0.10
C TYR A 83 -17.47 15.07 0.76
N THR A 84 -18.65 15.08 0.16
CA THR A 84 -19.80 15.82 0.67
C THR A 84 -20.62 15.03 1.68
N THR A 85 -20.48 13.71 1.71
CA THR A 85 -21.30 12.82 2.53
C THR A 85 -20.53 12.18 3.69
N THR A 86 -19.19 12.27 3.67
CA THR A 86 -18.34 11.65 4.70
C THR A 86 -17.52 12.68 5.44
N PHE A 87 -17.18 12.37 6.68
CA PHE A 87 -16.17 13.11 7.43
C PHE A 87 -14.77 12.74 6.93
N ASN A 88 -14.06 13.72 6.39
CA ASN A 88 -12.74 13.49 5.79
C ASN A 88 -11.63 13.50 6.83
N MET A 89 -10.95 12.38 7.00
CA MET A 89 -9.75 12.24 7.83
C MET A 89 -8.52 12.01 6.94
N THR A 90 -7.52 12.85 7.08
CA THR A 90 -6.26 12.72 6.34
C THR A 90 -5.19 12.19 7.27
N PHE A 91 -4.54 11.09 6.89
CA PHE A 91 -3.40 10.51 7.58
C PHE A 91 -2.13 10.90 6.86
N SER A 92 -1.29 11.70 7.52
CA SER A 92 0.03 12.03 7.01
C SER A 92 1.03 10.92 7.29
N LYS A 93 2.08 10.84 6.47
CA LYS A 93 3.19 9.91 6.68
C LYS A 93 3.85 10.22 8.02
N PRO A 94 4.02 9.22 8.91
CA PRO A 94 4.64 9.45 10.21
C PRO A 94 6.13 9.79 10.07
N THR A 95 6.67 10.54 11.04
CA THR A 95 8.10 10.86 11.09
C THR A 95 8.93 9.63 11.44
N VAL A 96 10.20 9.62 11.02
CA VAL A 96 11.15 8.51 11.34
C VAL A 96 11.21 8.25 12.85
N GLN A 97 11.21 9.30 13.66
CA GLN A 97 11.23 9.17 15.13
C GLN A 97 9.99 8.47 15.69
N ALA A 98 8.80 8.81 15.16
CA ALA A 98 7.55 8.18 15.58
C ALA A 98 7.52 6.70 15.21
N ILE A 99 7.99 6.37 14.01
CA ILE A 99 8.12 4.98 13.55
C ILE A 99 9.12 4.23 14.40
N ARG A 100 10.30 4.80 14.64
CA ARG A 100 11.37 4.21 15.46
C ARG A 100 10.87 3.81 16.85
N SER A 101 10.25 4.75 17.56
CA SER A 101 9.73 4.50 18.90
C SER A 101 8.76 3.32 18.92
N ARG A 102 7.85 3.28 17.96
CA ARG A 102 6.87 2.20 17.86
C ARG A 102 7.51 0.85 17.50
N MET A 103 8.41 0.85 16.53
CA MET A 103 9.08 -0.37 16.07
C MET A 103 10.01 -0.95 17.13
N LEU A 104 10.75 -0.11 17.87
CA LEU A 104 11.57 -0.56 19.01
C LEU A 104 10.70 -1.19 20.11
N SER A 105 9.54 -0.60 20.41
CA SER A 105 8.61 -1.18 21.39
C SER A 105 8.08 -2.54 20.95
N ILE A 106 7.79 -2.72 19.66
CA ILE A 106 7.34 -4.01 19.11
C ILE A 106 8.50 -5.02 19.15
N ALA A 107 9.69 -4.64 18.66
CA ALA A 107 10.87 -5.49 18.67
C ALA A 107 11.20 -5.99 20.08
N PHE A 108 11.17 -5.11 21.07
CA PHE A 108 11.39 -5.47 22.47
C PHE A 108 10.38 -6.50 22.99
N ARG A 109 9.08 -6.28 22.72
CA ARG A 109 8.01 -7.23 23.13
C ARG A 109 8.18 -8.59 22.47
N GLU A 110 8.69 -8.61 21.24
CA GLU A 110 8.98 -9.82 20.49
C GLU A 110 10.33 -10.45 20.83
N GLY A 111 11.07 -9.89 21.80
CA GLY A 111 12.36 -10.41 22.25
C GLY A 111 13.51 -10.17 21.26
N LEU A 112 13.35 -9.23 20.31
CA LEU A 112 14.37 -8.84 19.36
C LEU A 112 15.08 -7.58 19.84
N ARG A 113 16.42 -7.63 19.94
CA ARG A 113 17.25 -6.48 20.31
C ARG A 113 17.81 -5.81 19.06
N VAL A 114 17.35 -4.60 18.78
CA VAL A 114 17.78 -3.78 17.63
C VAL A 114 18.28 -2.43 18.16
N PRO A 115 19.51 -2.01 17.84
CA PRO A 115 19.99 -0.66 18.15
C PRO A 115 19.14 0.41 17.45
N ALA A 116 18.99 1.57 18.08
CA ALA A 116 18.17 2.66 17.54
C ALA A 116 18.64 3.14 16.16
N GLU A 117 19.96 3.21 15.95
CA GLU A 117 20.57 3.60 14.68
C GLU A 117 20.27 2.63 13.55
N VAL A 118 20.29 1.32 13.86
CA VAL A 118 19.93 0.27 12.90
C VAL A 118 18.45 0.38 12.54
N MET A 119 17.60 0.63 13.53
CA MET A 119 16.16 0.84 13.28
C MET A 119 15.92 2.02 12.35
N ASP A 120 16.64 3.14 12.53
CA ASP A 120 16.54 4.30 11.65
C ASP A 120 16.94 3.96 10.21
N GLN A 121 18.01 3.19 10.03
CA GLN A 121 18.44 2.74 8.70
C GLN A 121 17.41 1.84 8.02
N LEU A 122 16.82 0.90 8.76
CA LEU A 122 15.74 0.05 8.24
C LEU A 122 14.51 0.87 7.84
N ILE A 123 14.14 1.88 8.63
CA ILE A 123 13.03 2.79 8.33
C ILE A 123 13.30 3.61 7.07
N LEU A 124 14.53 4.11 6.92
CA LEU A 124 14.94 4.86 5.73
C LEU A 124 14.97 3.96 4.48
N ALA A 125 15.54 2.75 4.58
CA ALA A 125 15.55 1.77 3.50
C ALA A 125 14.13 1.39 3.04
N ALA A 126 13.21 1.23 4.00
CA ALA A 126 11.79 0.99 3.74
C ALA A 126 11.01 2.23 3.31
N GLN A 127 11.66 3.39 3.20
CA GLN A 127 11.01 4.67 2.89
C GLN A 127 9.85 5.00 3.84
N GLY A 128 9.93 4.57 5.10
CA GLY A 128 8.90 4.76 6.11
C GLY A 128 7.64 3.90 5.92
N ASP A 129 7.72 2.84 5.15
CA ASP A 129 6.66 1.83 5.03
C ASP A 129 6.69 0.91 6.26
N LEU A 130 5.71 1.10 7.16
CA LEU A 130 5.62 0.34 8.42
C LEU A 130 5.46 -1.16 8.18
N ARG A 131 4.75 -1.54 7.15
CA ARG A 131 4.52 -2.95 6.80
C ARG A 131 5.83 -3.61 6.39
N LEU A 132 6.60 -2.93 5.55
CA LEU A 132 7.91 -3.42 5.12
C LEU A 132 8.87 -3.53 6.30
N VAL A 133 8.98 -2.49 7.16
CA VAL A 133 9.84 -2.54 8.36
C VAL A 133 9.45 -3.72 9.27
N THR A 134 8.14 -3.93 9.49
CA THR A 134 7.66 -5.03 10.32
C THR A 134 8.02 -6.39 9.72
N ASN A 135 7.88 -6.56 8.42
CA ASN A 135 8.25 -7.77 7.71
C ASN A 135 9.77 -8.03 7.78
N MET A 136 10.59 -6.99 7.61
CA MET A 136 12.04 -7.08 7.75
C MET A 136 12.44 -7.57 9.15
N LEU A 137 11.87 -6.98 10.20
CA LEU A 137 12.11 -7.39 11.59
C LEU A 137 11.63 -8.82 11.86
N SER A 138 10.47 -9.19 11.35
CA SER A 138 9.93 -10.54 11.46
C SER A 138 10.83 -11.58 10.80
N THR A 139 11.30 -11.31 9.58
CA THR A 139 12.23 -12.18 8.85
C THR A 139 13.56 -12.33 9.60
N TRP A 140 14.09 -11.21 10.11
CA TRP A 140 15.33 -11.25 10.89
C TRP A 140 15.20 -12.11 12.16
N LYS A 141 14.09 -11.97 12.87
CA LYS A 141 13.83 -12.73 14.10
C LYS A 141 13.85 -14.25 13.89
N LEU A 142 13.52 -14.72 12.68
CA LEU A 142 13.58 -16.16 12.37
C LEU A 142 15.02 -16.70 12.38
N SER A 143 16.00 -15.86 12.09
CA SER A 143 17.40 -16.24 12.02
C SER A 143 18.17 -15.90 13.30
N GLN A 144 17.95 -14.73 13.89
CA GLN A 144 18.71 -14.20 15.02
C GLN A 144 17.87 -13.32 15.94
N LYS A 145 18.21 -13.33 17.26
CA LYS A 145 17.53 -12.49 18.28
C LYS A 145 18.15 -11.10 18.45
N THR A 146 19.33 -10.88 17.89
CA THR A 146 20.08 -9.61 17.98
C THR A 146 20.48 -9.16 16.58
N MET A 147 20.52 -7.87 16.35
CA MET A 147 20.96 -7.28 15.09
C MET A 147 22.14 -6.33 15.39
N SER A 148 23.29 -6.59 14.77
CA SER A 148 24.42 -5.65 14.84
C SER A 148 24.28 -4.55 13.80
N PHE A 149 25.07 -3.47 13.93
CA PHE A 149 25.02 -2.33 13.01
C PHE A 149 25.31 -2.73 11.56
N ASP A 150 26.41 -3.48 11.33
CA ASP A 150 26.80 -3.87 9.99
C ASP A 150 25.81 -4.83 9.34
N GLN A 151 25.27 -5.76 10.12
CA GLN A 151 24.24 -6.68 9.68
C GLN A 151 22.94 -5.94 9.31
N GLY A 152 22.53 -4.97 10.12
CA GLY A 152 21.34 -4.16 9.85
C GLY A 152 21.48 -3.31 8.59
N LYS A 153 22.66 -2.74 8.36
CA LYS A 153 22.97 -1.97 7.16
C LYS A 153 22.93 -2.85 5.90
N ALA A 154 23.59 -4.01 5.93
CA ALA A 154 23.58 -4.97 4.82
C ALA A 154 22.15 -5.48 4.54
N PHE A 155 21.41 -5.84 5.59
CA PHE A 155 20.03 -6.31 5.47
C PHE A 155 19.09 -5.23 4.94
N GLY A 156 19.21 -3.98 5.40
CA GLY A 156 18.47 -2.83 4.88
C GLY A 156 18.74 -2.59 3.40
N ALA A 157 19.99 -2.69 2.98
CA ALA A 157 20.37 -2.53 1.57
C ALA A 157 19.76 -3.62 0.66
N MET A 158 19.70 -4.86 1.13
CA MET A 158 19.08 -5.97 0.39
C MET A 158 17.54 -5.83 0.25
N HIS A 159 16.91 -5.17 1.22
CA HIS A 159 15.46 -4.98 1.26
C HIS A 159 15.03 -3.55 0.94
N GLN A 160 15.96 -2.76 0.38
CA GLN A 160 15.65 -1.39 -0.01
C GLN A 160 14.50 -1.39 -1.01
N LYS A 161 13.47 -0.60 -0.69
CA LYS A 161 12.33 -0.45 -1.59
C LYS A 161 12.82 0.14 -2.90
N PRO A 162 12.59 -0.49 -4.05
CA PRO A 162 13.01 0.06 -5.33
C PRO A 162 12.41 1.45 -5.47
N THR A 163 13.23 2.42 -5.86
CA THR A 163 12.76 3.76 -6.14
C THR A 163 11.79 3.65 -7.31
N MET A 164 10.51 4.00 -7.09
CA MET A 164 9.54 4.03 -8.18
C MET A 164 9.92 5.16 -9.13
N HIS A 165 10.55 4.79 -10.22
CA HIS A 165 10.80 5.70 -11.33
C HIS A 165 9.50 5.92 -12.11
N THR A 166 9.27 7.13 -12.58
CA THR A 166 8.22 7.36 -13.57
C THR A 166 8.64 6.75 -14.91
N PRO A 167 7.70 6.36 -15.80
CA PRO A 167 8.07 5.82 -17.11
C PRO A 167 9.02 6.73 -17.89
N PHE A 168 8.87 8.05 -17.75
CA PHE A 168 9.76 9.03 -18.37
C PHE A 168 11.16 9.04 -17.76
N SER A 169 11.28 8.92 -16.44
CA SER A 169 12.59 8.82 -15.79
C SER A 169 13.28 7.51 -16.11
N LEU A 170 12.55 6.40 -16.19
CA LEU A 170 13.08 5.09 -16.64
C LEU A 170 13.61 5.17 -18.07
N TYR A 171 12.83 5.76 -18.96
CA TYR A 171 13.25 5.96 -20.34
C TYR A 171 14.53 6.82 -20.44
N SER A 172 14.55 7.97 -19.75
CA SER A 172 15.73 8.86 -19.73
C SER A 172 16.98 8.14 -19.19
N GLU A 173 16.82 7.31 -18.18
CA GLU A 173 17.90 6.49 -17.63
C GLU A 173 18.37 5.41 -18.61
N LEU A 174 17.45 4.70 -19.27
CA LEU A 174 17.78 3.66 -20.25
C LEU A 174 18.43 4.20 -21.51
N MET A 175 18.00 5.37 -21.98
CA MET A 175 18.54 5.99 -23.20
C MET A 175 19.78 6.87 -22.94
N SER A 176 20.23 6.96 -21.69
CA SER A 176 21.41 7.75 -21.34
C SER A 176 22.68 7.11 -21.90
N PRO A 177 23.49 7.83 -22.71
CA PRO A 177 24.76 7.31 -23.27
C PRO A 177 25.73 6.85 -22.17
N GLN A 178 25.65 7.47 -20.99
CA GLN A 178 26.51 7.15 -19.86
C GLN A 178 26.28 5.72 -19.33
N ARG A 179 25.09 5.16 -19.50
CA ARG A 179 24.77 3.80 -19.07
C ARG A 179 25.29 2.72 -20.00
N PHE A 180 25.50 3.03 -21.26
CA PHE A 180 26.01 2.10 -22.27
C PHE A 180 27.49 2.32 -22.57
N GLY A 181 28.09 3.34 -21.98
CA GLY A 181 29.52 3.62 -22.12
C GLY A 181 30.43 2.57 -21.45
N PRO A 182 31.69 2.45 -21.91
CA PRO A 182 32.64 1.45 -21.42
C PRO A 182 33.03 1.61 -19.94
N LEU A 183 32.78 2.78 -19.34
CA LEU A 183 33.03 3.07 -17.93
C LEU A 183 31.89 2.68 -17.00
N ASN A 184 30.76 2.23 -17.53
CA ASN A 184 29.63 1.85 -16.71
C ASN A 184 29.80 0.46 -16.12
N LYS A 185 29.79 0.36 -14.80
CA LYS A 185 29.92 -0.88 -14.02
C LYS A 185 28.60 -1.65 -13.84
N GLN A 186 27.48 -1.13 -14.35
CA GLN A 186 26.19 -1.80 -14.20
C GLN A 186 26.13 -3.05 -15.06
N SER A 187 25.63 -4.13 -14.49
CA SER A 187 25.40 -5.39 -15.19
C SER A 187 24.22 -5.26 -16.20
N LEU A 188 24.14 -6.20 -17.12
CA LEU A 188 23.00 -6.31 -18.00
C LEU A 188 21.68 -6.52 -17.22
N ASN A 189 21.74 -7.29 -16.13
CA ASN A 189 20.57 -7.53 -15.28
C ASN A 189 20.05 -6.24 -14.65
N ASP A 190 20.93 -5.36 -14.15
CA ASP A 190 20.53 -4.06 -13.60
C ASP A 190 19.81 -3.19 -14.67
N LYS A 191 20.22 -3.29 -15.93
CA LYS A 191 19.59 -2.57 -17.04
C LYS A 191 18.24 -3.19 -17.41
N LEU A 192 18.14 -4.51 -17.38
CA LEU A 192 16.87 -5.22 -17.59
C LEU A 192 15.86 -4.91 -16.49
N ASP A 193 16.29 -4.76 -15.24
CA ASP A 193 15.41 -4.38 -14.14
C ASP A 193 14.76 -3.01 -14.38
N TYR A 194 15.48 -2.03 -14.92
CA TYR A 194 14.89 -0.75 -15.33
C TYR A 194 13.87 -0.90 -16.47
N TYR A 195 14.18 -1.72 -17.46
CA TYR A 195 13.30 -1.96 -18.60
C TYR A 195 11.98 -2.62 -18.18
N PHE A 196 12.04 -3.56 -17.24
CA PHE A 196 10.88 -4.32 -16.78
C PHE A 196 10.13 -3.70 -15.61
N GLN A 197 10.56 -2.55 -15.07
CA GLN A 197 9.78 -1.84 -14.04
C GLN A 197 8.40 -1.41 -14.54
N ASP A 198 8.29 -1.02 -15.81
CA ASP A 198 7.01 -0.76 -16.47
C ASP A 198 7.01 -1.43 -17.85
N HIS A 199 6.54 -2.67 -17.86
CA HIS A 199 6.51 -3.52 -19.06
C HIS A 199 5.48 -3.08 -20.11
N SER A 200 4.64 -2.09 -19.83
CA SER A 200 3.62 -1.61 -20.77
C SER A 200 4.08 -0.39 -21.57
N ILE A 201 4.69 0.59 -20.92
CA ILE A 201 5.03 1.87 -21.54
C ILE A 201 6.51 1.97 -21.92
N VAL A 202 7.42 1.54 -21.04
CA VAL A 202 8.87 1.67 -21.24
C VAL A 202 9.34 0.97 -22.53
N PRO A 203 8.94 -0.28 -22.84
CA PRO A 203 9.30 -0.94 -24.09
C PRO A 203 8.86 -0.16 -25.34
N LEU A 204 7.66 0.41 -25.30
CA LEU A 204 7.13 1.21 -26.43
C LEU A 204 7.94 2.50 -26.61
N MET A 205 8.27 3.19 -25.52
CA MET A 205 9.09 4.40 -25.57
C MET A 205 10.50 4.11 -26.09
N VAL A 206 11.11 3.00 -25.68
CA VAL A 206 12.41 2.56 -26.19
C VAL A 206 12.31 2.22 -27.66
N ALA A 207 11.33 1.43 -28.08
CA ALA A 207 11.15 1.00 -29.47
C ALA A 207 10.93 2.18 -30.43
N GLU A 208 10.25 3.25 -29.98
CA GLU A 208 10.01 4.43 -30.83
C GLU A 208 11.23 5.36 -30.95
N ASN A 209 12.11 5.37 -29.96
CA ASN A 209 13.17 6.37 -29.86
C ASN A 209 14.60 5.82 -30.03
N TYR A 210 14.82 4.49 -30.02
CA TYR A 210 16.16 3.92 -30.09
C TYR A 210 16.95 4.30 -31.36
N ILE A 211 16.27 4.66 -32.46
CA ILE A 211 16.91 5.12 -33.69
C ILE A 211 17.40 6.57 -33.60
N LYS A 212 16.82 7.34 -32.67
CA LYS A 212 17.10 8.78 -32.50
C LYS A 212 18.12 9.07 -31.40
N SER A 213 18.48 8.06 -30.60
CA SER A 213 19.50 8.11 -29.56
C SER A 213 20.82 7.55 -30.09
#